data_21caa00774dd0289a491079b8efc4ea1
#
_entry.id   21caa00774dd0289a491079b8efc4ea1
#
_cell.length_a   1.000
_cell.length_b   1.000
_cell.length_c   1.000
_cell.angle_alpha   90.00
_cell.angle_beta   90.00
_cell.angle_gamma   90.00
#
_symmetry.space_group_name_H-M   'P 1'
#
loop_
_entity.id
_entity.type
_entity.pdbx_description
1 polymer ?
#
loop_
_entity_poly.entity_id
_entity_poly.type
_entity_poly.pdbx_seq_one_letter_code
_entity_poly.pdbx_strand_id
1 'polypeptide(L)'
;MNEQRKTVVVTGASRGIGHQTARLFLDRGWQIITCSREEAPTECGRDTNWTCHIATDLGDSDSVQNFIVEANKALDGNPLHALINNAGMSPKTPYKERLGCLNGNLDAWHDVFELNFFAPLRLSRGFAGALAKGKGAIVNVTSIAGHKIHPFAGSAYSISKTAL
;
A
#
# COMPACT_ATOMS: atom_id res chain seq x y z
N MET A 1 28.24 12.51 14.31
CA MET A 1 27.39 12.80 13.14
C MET A 1 26.09 12.03 13.38
N ASN A 2 24.96 12.75 13.56
CA ASN A 2 23.66 12.06 13.70
C ASN A 2 23.35 11.42 12.35
N GLU A 3 23.45 10.12 12.23
CA GLU A 3 22.95 9.43 11.04
C GLU A 3 21.46 9.73 10.94
N GLN A 4 21.08 10.41 9.86
CA GLN A 4 19.69 10.74 9.59
C GLN A 4 18.91 9.40 9.44
N ARG A 5 17.90 9.19 10.29
CA ARG A 5 17.11 7.96 10.27
C ARG A 5 16.46 7.78 8.90
N LYS A 6 16.53 6.59 8.35
CA LYS A 6 15.84 6.25 7.10
C LYS A 6 14.33 6.22 7.30
N THR A 7 13.59 6.59 6.27
CA THR A 7 12.11 6.63 6.31
C THR A 7 11.53 5.70 5.28
N VAL A 8 10.46 4.99 5.65
CA VAL A 8 9.67 4.12 4.76
C VAL A 8 8.20 4.50 4.82
N VAL A 9 7.54 4.47 3.67
CA VAL A 9 6.07 4.48 3.55
C VAL A 9 5.60 3.05 3.28
N VAL A 10 4.64 2.55 4.08
CA VAL A 10 4.06 1.21 3.92
C VAL A 10 2.54 1.32 3.83
N THR A 11 1.95 0.85 2.74
CA THR A 11 0.50 0.84 2.56
C THR A 11 -0.13 -0.47 3.03
N GLY A 12 -1.37 -0.39 3.54
CA GLY A 12 -2.09 -1.57 4.04
C GLY A 12 -1.44 -2.16 5.29
N ALA A 13 -0.99 -1.32 6.21
CA ALA A 13 -0.20 -1.71 7.37
C ALA A 13 -1.03 -2.12 8.61
N SER A 14 -2.37 -2.16 8.53
CA SER A 14 -3.22 -2.51 9.68
C SER A 14 -3.11 -3.97 10.09
N ARG A 15 -2.77 -4.88 9.18
CA ARG A 15 -2.69 -6.32 9.44
C ARG A 15 -1.79 -7.05 8.43
N GLY A 16 -1.52 -8.33 8.71
CA GLY A 16 -0.87 -9.25 7.77
C GLY A 16 0.53 -8.82 7.34
N ILE A 17 0.83 -8.96 6.04
CA ILE A 17 2.17 -8.71 5.48
C ILE A 17 2.61 -7.26 5.70
N GLY A 18 1.74 -6.29 5.40
CA GLY A 18 2.07 -4.87 5.56
C GLY A 18 2.41 -4.50 7.00
N HIS A 19 1.65 -5.05 7.95
CA HIS A 19 1.90 -4.86 9.38
C HIS A 19 3.27 -5.41 9.80
N GLN A 20 3.56 -6.67 9.47
CA GLN A 20 4.85 -7.28 9.79
C GLN A 20 6.02 -6.57 9.10
N THR A 21 5.80 -6.09 7.87
CA THR A 21 6.79 -5.28 7.15
C THR A 21 7.07 -3.97 7.88
N ALA A 22 6.03 -3.26 8.31
CA ALA A 22 6.18 -2.02 9.08
C ALA A 22 6.94 -2.26 10.39
N ARG A 23 6.60 -3.30 11.15
CA ARG A 23 7.33 -3.69 12.37
C ARG A 23 8.80 -3.99 12.10
N LEU A 24 9.10 -4.72 11.03
CA LEU A 24 10.48 -5.06 10.67
C LEU A 24 11.34 -3.82 10.39
N PHE A 25 10.78 -2.80 9.75
CA PHE A 25 11.47 -1.52 9.55
C PHE A 25 11.64 -0.76 10.86
N LEU A 26 10.60 -0.77 11.71
CA LEU A 26 10.67 -0.15 13.04
C LEU A 26 11.78 -0.75 13.91
N ASP A 27 11.86 -2.08 13.97
CA ASP A 27 12.88 -2.82 14.74
C ASP A 27 14.31 -2.50 14.24
N ARG A 28 14.42 -2.02 13.00
CA ARG A 28 15.68 -1.55 12.41
C ARG A 28 15.94 -0.05 12.57
N GLY A 29 15.13 0.62 13.38
CA GLY A 29 15.29 2.05 13.69
C GLY A 29 14.83 3.01 12.59
N TRP A 30 14.04 2.55 11.61
CA TRP A 30 13.50 3.43 10.57
C TRP A 30 12.31 4.23 11.10
N GLN A 31 12.12 5.41 10.55
CA GLN A 31 10.86 6.15 10.65
C GLN A 31 9.83 5.53 9.72
N ILE A 32 8.57 5.41 10.18
CA ILE A 32 7.53 4.74 9.44
C ILE A 32 6.34 5.67 9.23
N ILE A 33 5.90 5.80 7.99
CA ILE A 33 4.64 6.42 7.62
C ILE A 33 3.77 5.31 7.04
N THR A 34 2.54 5.16 7.55
CA THR A 34 1.66 4.08 7.13
C THR A 34 0.27 4.59 6.81
N CYS A 35 -0.48 3.81 6.04
CA CYS A 35 -1.90 4.02 5.85
C CYS A 35 -2.70 2.71 5.86
N SER A 36 -3.95 2.84 6.27
CA SER A 36 -5.02 1.86 6.15
C SER A 36 -6.36 2.57 6.27
N ARG A 37 -7.45 1.88 6.01
CA ARG A 37 -8.81 2.46 6.16
C ARG A 37 -9.18 2.79 7.61
N GLU A 38 -8.53 2.17 8.56
CA GLU A 38 -8.77 2.38 9.99
C GLU A 38 -7.84 3.47 10.54
N GLU A 39 -8.32 4.22 11.53
CA GLU A 39 -7.56 5.31 12.17
C GLU A 39 -6.35 4.83 12.99
N ALA A 40 -6.36 3.58 13.41
CA ALA A 40 -5.23 2.95 14.10
C ALA A 40 -5.08 1.49 13.66
N PRO A 41 -3.84 0.96 13.58
CA PRO A 41 -3.63 -0.45 13.32
C PRO A 41 -4.26 -1.29 14.43
N THR A 42 -5.13 -2.22 14.07
CA THR A 42 -5.85 -3.07 15.04
C THR A 42 -4.94 -4.04 15.80
N GLU A 43 -3.80 -4.42 15.22
CA GLU A 43 -2.86 -5.40 15.78
C GLU A 43 -1.67 -4.78 16.52
N CYS A 44 -1.48 -3.47 16.41
CA CYS A 44 -0.49 -2.76 17.21
C CYS A 44 -1.19 -2.08 18.40
N GLY A 45 -0.96 -2.56 19.60
CA GLY A 45 -1.00 -1.65 20.72
C GLY A 45 -0.13 -0.44 20.34
N ARG A 46 -0.59 0.76 20.62
CA ARG A 46 0.07 2.04 20.26
C ARG A 46 1.56 1.97 20.59
N ASP A 47 2.32 1.40 19.68
CA ASP A 47 3.77 1.41 19.78
C ASP A 47 4.18 2.84 19.43
N THR A 48 4.64 3.56 20.42
CA THR A 48 4.95 5.00 20.41
C THR A 48 6.00 5.39 19.38
N ASN A 49 6.54 4.42 18.64
CA ASN A 49 7.59 4.61 17.65
C ASN A 49 7.08 4.71 16.20
N TRP A 50 5.78 4.52 15.93
CA TRP A 50 5.24 4.81 14.61
C TRP A 50 5.26 6.32 14.38
N THR A 51 5.94 6.76 13.35
CA THR A 51 6.12 8.19 13.08
C THR A 51 4.78 8.82 12.72
N CYS A 52 3.98 8.16 11.86
CA CYS A 52 2.69 8.65 11.42
C CYS A 52 1.84 7.51 10.86
N HIS A 53 0.57 7.47 11.22
CA HIS A 53 -0.45 6.64 10.56
C HIS A 53 -1.58 7.54 10.07
N ILE A 54 -1.97 7.39 8.80
CA ILE A 54 -2.99 8.21 8.15
C ILE A 54 -4.11 7.29 7.67
N ALA A 55 -5.32 7.51 8.18
CA ALA A 55 -6.51 6.79 7.70
C ALA A 55 -6.75 7.16 6.23
N THR A 56 -6.79 6.14 5.35
CA THR A 56 -6.82 6.35 3.90
C THR A 56 -7.55 5.20 3.23
N ASP A 57 -8.53 5.52 2.40
CA ASP A 57 -9.05 4.56 1.43
C ASP A 57 -8.27 4.69 0.12
N LEU A 58 -7.43 3.72 -0.16
CA LEU A 58 -6.64 3.68 -1.39
C LEU A 58 -7.46 3.30 -2.63
N GLY A 59 -8.72 2.90 -2.47
CA GLY A 59 -9.68 2.74 -3.56
C GLY A 59 -10.29 4.07 -4.03
N ASP A 60 -10.06 5.16 -3.31
CA ASP A 60 -10.53 6.51 -3.64
C ASP A 60 -9.33 7.40 -4.04
N SER A 61 -9.39 7.97 -5.25
CA SER A 61 -8.32 8.80 -5.80
C SER A 61 -8.05 10.07 -4.97
N ASP A 62 -9.09 10.69 -4.41
CA ASP A 62 -8.96 11.91 -3.62
C ASP A 62 -8.36 11.59 -2.24
N SER A 63 -8.75 10.47 -1.65
CA SER A 63 -8.15 9.95 -0.42
C SER A 63 -6.66 9.63 -0.62
N VAL A 64 -6.29 9.02 -1.76
CA VAL A 64 -4.87 8.81 -2.13
C VAL A 64 -4.11 10.13 -2.24
N GLN A 65 -4.70 11.13 -2.89
CA GLN A 65 -4.07 12.44 -3.03
C GLN A 65 -3.87 13.12 -1.67
N ASN A 66 -4.86 13.05 -0.80
CA ASN A 66 -4.76 13.57 0.58
C ASN A 66 -3.66 12.86 1.37
N PHE A 67 -3.58 11.52 1.26
CA PHE A 67 -2.50 10.77 1.88
C PHE A 67 -1.12 11.22 1.40
N ILE A 68 -0.93 11.43 0.09
CA ILE A 68 0.34 11.92 -0.47
C ILE A 68 0.71 13.27 0.13
N VAL A 69 -0.26 14.19 0.26
CA VAL A 69 -0.03 15.51 0.85
C VAL A 69 0.38 15.40 2.31
N GLU A 70 -0.38 14.68 3.12
CA GLU A 70 -0.12 14.56 4.57
C GLU A 70 1.18 13.78 4.85
N ALA A 71 1.47 12.73 4.09
CA ALA A 71 2.71 11.99 4.23
C ALA A 71 3.94 12.84 3.82
N ASN A 72 3.84 13.67 2.79
CA ASN A 72 4.91 14.62 2.44
C ASN A 72 5.09 15.72 3.48
N LYS A 73 4.01 16.19 4.15
CA LYS A 73 4.12 17.07 5.32
C LYS A 73 4.85 16.38 6.48
N ALA A 74 4.51 15.10 6.76
CA ALA A 74 5.18 14.32 7.80
C ALA A 74 6.67 14.04 7.48
N LEU A 75 7.04 13.97 6.21
CA LEU A 75 8.44 13.91 5.77
C LEU A 75 9.18 15.24 6.03
N ASP A 76 8.48 16.38 6.08
CA ASP A 76 9.07 17.70 6.33
C ASP A 76 10.32 17.99 5.47
N GLY A 77 10.23 17.67 4.17
CA GLY A 77 11.32 17.82 3.23
C GLY A 77 12.46 16.80 3.33
N ASN A 78 12.39 15.88 4.32
CA ASN A 78 13.35 14.79 4.46
C ASN A 78 13.23 13.76 3.34
N PRO A 79 14.31 13.00 3.05
CA PRO A 79 14.29 11.97 2.03
C PRO A 79 13.42 10.77 2.41
N LEU A 80 12.77 10.16 1.41
CA LEU A 80 12.12 8.86 1.51
C LEU A 80 13.03 7.78 0.95
N HIS A 81 13.24 6.70 1.71
CA HIS A 81 14.19 5.64 1.34
C HIS A 81 13.50 4.38 0.83
N ALA A 82 12.21 4.19 1.16
CA ALA A 82 11.42 3.10 0.58
C ALA A 82 9.93 3.45 0.53
N LEU A 83 9.27 3.04 -0.56
CA LEU A 83 7.81 2.99 -0.69
C LEU A 83 7.40 1.54 -0.89
N ILE A 84 6.61 1.00 0.03
CA ILE A 84 6.11 -0.38 -0.03
C ILE A 84 4.61 -0.33 -0.39
N ASN A 85 4.29 -0.58 -1.64
CA ASN A 85 2.94 -0.73 -2.14
C ASN A 85 2.44 -2.15 -1.84
N ASN A 86 1.91 -2.34 -0.63
CA ASN A 86 1.43 -3.63 -0.14
C ASN A 86 -0.10 -3.75 -0.14
N ALA A 87 -0.82 -2.65 0.01
CA ALA A 87 -2.28 -2.68 0.00
C ALA A 87 -2.82 -3.36 -1.26
N GLY A 88 -3.87 -4.14 -1.09
CA GLY A 88 -4.50 -4.82 -2.21
C GLY A 88 -5.72 -5.61 -1.75
N MET A 89 -6.62 -5.89 -2.70
CA MET A 89 -7.82 -6.68 -2.48
C MET A 89 -8.02 -7.73 -3.56
N SER A 90 -8.65 -8.84 -3.16
CA SER A 90 -9.12 -9.91 -4.04
C SER A 90 -10.57 -10.23 -3.64
N PRO A 91 -11.55 -9.45 -4.09
CA PRO A 91 -12.93 -9.61 -3.68
C PRO A 91 -13.52 -10.91 -4.23
N LYS A 92 -14.57 -11.36 -3.56
CA LYS A 92 -15.40 -12.46 -4.01
C LYS A 92 -16.78 -11.93 -4.37
N THR A 93 -17.52 -12.68 -5.19
CA THR A 93 -18.93 -12.41 -5.43
C THR A 93 -19.73 -12.58 -4.14
N PRO A 94 -21.01 -12.11 -4.08
CA PRO A 94 -21.89 -12.37 -2.95
C PRO A 94 -22.03 -13.85 -2.61
N TYR A 95 -21.87 -14.74 -3.58
CA TYR A 95 -21.91 -16.20 -3.41
C TYR A 95 -20.57 -16.81 -2.99
N LYS A 96 -19.59 -15.97 -2.57
CA LYS A 96 -18.22 -16.36 -2.17
C LYS A 96 -17.37 -16.98 -3.29
N GLU A 97 -17.77 -16.85 -4.53
CA GLU A 97 -17.01 -17.28 -5.69
C GLU A 97 -15.92 -16.26 -6.03
N ARG A 98 -14.93 -16.67 -6.83
CA ARG A 98 -13.91 -15.76 -7.39
C ARG A 98 -14.58 -14.76 -8.33
N LEU A 99 -14.18 -13.50 -8.26
CA LEU A 99 -14.60 -12.50 -9.24
C LEU A 99 -13.91 -12.79 -10.59
N GLY A 100 -14.64 -13.46 -11.46
CA GLY A 100 -14.21 -13.85 -12.79
C GLY A 100 -14.76 -12.93 -13.88
N CYS A 101 -14.50 -13.28 -15.14
CA CYS A 101 -14.96 -12.49 -16.29
C CYS A 101 -16.46 -12.60 -16.54
N LEU A 102 -17.09 -13.70 -16.11
CA LEU A 102 -18.49 -14.01 -16.41
C LEU A 102 -19.45 -13.84 -15.23
N ASN A 103 -18.92 -13.46 -14.06
CA ASN A 103 -19.71 -13.27 -12.85
C ASN A 103 -19.34 -11.95 -12.15
N GLY A 104 -20.26 -11.44 -11.36
CA GLY A 104 -20.11 -10.12 -10.74
C GLY A 104 -20.33 -8.96 -11.70
N ASN A 105 -20.24 -7.74 -11.17
CA ASN A 105 -20.39 -6.52 -11.96
C ASN A 105 -19.02 -5.94 -12.34
N LEU A 106 -19.00 -5.07 -13.34
CA LEU A 106 -17.77 -4.39 -13.78
C LEU A 106 -17.26 -3.37 -12.77
N ASP A 107 -18.11 -2.81 -11.93
CA ASP A 107 -17.70 -1.86 -10.89
C ASP A 107 -16.70 -2.50 -9.93
N ALA A 108 -16.94 -3.76 -9.52
CA ALA A 108 -16.00 -4.50 -8.70
C ALA A 108 -14.64 -4.74 -9.40
N TRP A 109 -14.60 -4.78 -10.73
CA TRP A 109 -13.34 -4.79 -11.47
C TRP A 109 -12.63 -3.43 -11.40
N HIS A 110 -13.36 -2.34 -11.58
CA HIS A 110 -12.81 -0.99 -11.44
C HIS A 110 -12.22 -0.80 -10.05
N ASP A 111 -12.92 -1.19 -8.99
CA ASP A 111 -12.44 -1.09 -7.61
C ASP A 111 -11.14 -1.87 -7.41
N VAL A 112 -11.05 -3.10 -7.98
CA VAL A 112 -9.83 -3.91 -7.91
C VAL A 112 -8.65 -3.21 -8.58
N PHE A 113 -8.85 -2.64 -9.77
CA PHE A 113 -7.79 -1.95 -10.49
C PHE A 113 -7.42 -0.63 -9.82
N GLU A 114 -8.40 0.10 -9.29
CA GLU A 114 -8.15 1.35 -8.57
C GLU A 114 -7.21 1.11 -7.39
N LEU A 115 -7.53 0.13 -6.53
CA LEU A 115 -6.70 -0.17 -5.36
C LEU A 115 -5.39 -0.87 -5.72
N ASN A 116 -5.42 -1.90 -6.59
CA ASN A 116 -4.26 -2.77 -6.80
C ASN A 116 -3.24 -2.22 -7.80
N PHE A 117 -3.63 -1.29 -8.67
CA PHE A 117 -2.79 -0.77 -9.74
C PHE A 117 -2.68 0.76 -9.74
N PHE A 118 -3.81 1.50 -9.81
CA PHE A 118 -3.76 2.95 -9.92
C PHE A 118 -3.29 3.64 -8.64
N ALA A 119 -3.67 3.15 -7.46
CA ALA A 119 -3.17 3.70 -6.19
C ALA A 119 -1.62 3.56 -6.09
N PRO A 120 -0.99 2.40 -6.30
CA PRO A 120 0.46 2.28 -6.39
C PRO A 120 1.11 3.22 -7.39
N LEU A 121 0.50 3.42 -8.56
CA LEU A 121 0.99 4.35 -9.57
C LEU A 121 0.96 5.81 -9.09
N ARG A 122 -0.17 6.27 -8.50
CA ARG A 122 -0.29 7.61 -7.92
C ARG A 122 0.69 7.84 -6.78
N LEU A 123 0.82 6.88 -5.88
CA LEU A 123 1.78 6.94 -4.77
C LEU A 123 3.22 7.05 -5.26
N SER A 124 3.60 6.23 -6.24
CA SER A 124 4.92 6.26 -6.84
C SER A 124 5.23 7.62 -7.46
N ARG A 125 4.26 8.24 -8.14
CA ARG A 125 4.39 9.60 -8.69
C ARG A 125 4.45 10.65 -7.58
N GLY A 126 3.58 10.54 -6.58
CA GLY A 126 3.48 11.51 -5.48
C GLY A 126 4.72 11.56 -4.59
N PHE A 127 5.42 10.45 -4.45
CA PHE A 127 6.65 10.35 -3.66
C PHE A 127 7.94 10.39 -4.49
N ALA A 128 7.87 10.54 -5.81
CA ALA A 128 9.03 10.48 -6.69
C ALA A 128 10.15 11.45 -6.28
N GLY A 129 9.81 12.69 -5.91
CA GLY A 129 10.78 13.70 -5.47
C GLY A 129 11.47 13.32 -4.16
N ALA A 130 10.74 12.84 -3.16
CA ALA A 130 11.29 12.41 -1.88
C ALA A 130 12.14 11.13 -2.02
N LEU A 131 11.72 10.19 -2.87
CA LEU A 131 12.47 8.98 -3.20
C LEU A 131 13.78 9.32 -3.94
N ALA A 132 13.74 10.26 -4.89
CA ALA A 132 14.96 10.69 -5.57
C ALA A 132 16.00 11.30 -4.60
N LYS A 133 15.55 12.13 -3.64
CA LYS A 133 16.42 12.67 -2.58
C LYS A 133 17.04 11.57 -1.72
N GLY A 134 16.27 10.53 -1.39
CA GLY A 134 16.71 9.42 -0.55
C GLY A 134 17.49 8.33 -1.29
N LYS A 135 17.64 8.43 -2.61
CA LYS A 135 18.06 7.31 -3.46
C LYS A 135 17.25 6.05 -3.13
N GLY A 136 15.96 6.27 -2.90
CA GLY A 136 15.01 5.28 -2.37
C GLY A 136 14.56 4.28 -3.41
N ALA A 137 13.92 3.21 -2.93
CA ALA A 137 13.38 2.14 -3.76
C ALA A 137 11.86 2.09 -3.64
N ILE A 138 11.18 1.64 -4.72
CA ILE A 138 9.76 1.28 -4.73
C ILE A 138 9.67 -0.24 -4.75
N VAL A 139 8.88 -0.80 -3.83
CA VAL A 139 8.59 -2.23 -3.76
C VAL A 139 7.09 -2.42 -3.95
N ASN A 140 6.72 -3.12 -5.01
CA ASN A 140 5.33 -3.51 -5.28
C ASN A 140 5.09 -4.96 -4.83
N VAL A 141 4.15 -5.16 -3.91
CA VAL A 141 3.74 -6.51 -3.50
C VAL A 141 2.76 -7.05 -4.54
N THR A 142 3.29 -7.85 -5.44
CA THR A 142 2.54 -8.51 -6.50
C THR A 142 1.92 -9.83 -6.02
N SER A 143 1.74 -10.80 -6.89
CA SER A 143 1.22 -12.13 -6.54
C SER A 143 1.69 -13.15 -7.58
N ILE A 144 1.80 -14.40 -7.17
CA ILE A 144 1.96 -15.52 -8.11
C ILE A 144 0.81 -15.59 -9.12
N ALA A 145 -0.39 -15.15 -8.71
CA ALA A 145 -1.56 -15.06 -9.58
C ALA A 145 -1.42 -14.05 -10.73
N GLY A 146 -0.42 -13.15 -10.67
CA GLY A 146 -0.04 -12.26 -11.76
C GLY A 146 0.86 -12.92 -12.83
N HIS A 147 1.39 -14.11 -12.56
CA HIS A 147 2.25 -14.85 -13.48
C HIS A 147 1.65 -16.17 -13.97
N LYS A 148 0.78 -16.77 -13.15
CA LYS A 148 0.21 -18.09 -13.44
C LYS A 148 -1.27 -18.10 -13.10
N ILE A 149 -2.04 -18.91 -13.82
CA ILE A 149 -3.43 -19.20 -13.45
C ILE A 149 -3.42 -19.80 -12.05
N HIS A 150 -4.13 -19.15 -11.13
CA HIS A 150 -4.20 -19.57 -9.74
C HIS A 150 -5.63 -20.00 -9.38
N PRO A 151 -5.85 -21.18 -8.81
CA PRO A 151 -7.19 -21.73 -8.60
C PRO A 151 -8.06 -20.92 -7.65
N PHE A 152 -7.46 -20.11 -6.76
CA PHE A 152 -8.18 -19.33 -5.75
C PHE A 152 -8.24 -17.82 -6.06
N ALA A 153 -7.58 -17.35 -7.11
CA ALA A 153 -7.59 -15.95 -7.50
C ALA A 153 -8.68 -15.68 -8.56
N GLY A 154 -9.38 -14.58 -8.41
CA GLY A 154 -10.30 -14.09 -9.45
C GLY A 154 -9.54 -13.43 -10.61
N SER A 155 -10.17 -13.37 -11.80
CA SER A 155 -9.57 -12.78 -12.98
C SER A 155 -9.20 -11.31 -12.79
N ALA A 156 -10.08 -10.53 -12.17
CA ALA A 156 -9.82 -9.11 -11.86
C ALA A 156 -8.55 -8.93 -11.02
N TYR A 157 -8.40 -9.73 -9.96
CA TYR A 157 -7.21 -9.71 -9.12
C TYR A 157 -5.95 -10.11 -9.91
N SER A 158 -6.01 -11.25 -10.61
CA SER A 158 -4.86 -11.76 -11.36
C SER A 158 -4.37 -10.74 -12.38
N ILE A 159 -5.27 -10.16 -13.18
CA ILE A 159 -4.93 -9.18 -14.21
C ILE A 159 -4.39 -7.89 -13.57
N SER A 160 -4.97 -7.41 -12.46
CA SER A 160 -4.45 -6.24 -11.75
C SER A 160 -3.03 -6.45 -11.21
N LYS A 161 -2.72 -7.65 -10.71
CA LYS A 161 -1.38 -8.00 -10.22
C LYS A 161 -0.37 -8.28 -11.35
N THR A 162 -0.86 -8.69 -12.53
CA THR A 162 -0.03 -8.74 -13.76
C THR A 162 0.34 -7.32 -14.20
N ALA A 163 -0.64 -6.41 -14.22
CA ALA A 163 -0.42 -5.01 -14.60
C ALA A 163 0.57 -4.29 -13.65
N LEU A 164 0.47 -4.59 -12.36
CA LEU A 164 1.38 -4.05 -11.34
C LEU A 164 2.79 -4.62 -11.48
#